data_274fca6e63d257e6fe6d143f6070b032
#
_entry.id   274fca6e63d257e6fe6d143f6070b032
#
_cell.length_a   1.000
_cell.length_b   1.000
_cell.length_c   1.000
_cell.angle_alpha   90.00
_cell.angle_beta   90.00
_cell.angle_gamma   90.00
#
_symmetry.space_group_name_H-M   'P 1'
#
loop_
_entity.id
_entity.type
_entity.pdbx_description
1 polymer ?
#
loop_
_entity_poly.entity_id
_entity_poly.type
_entity_poly.pdbx_seq_one_letter_code
_entity_poly.pdbx_strand_id
1 'polypeptide(L)'
;VAPSDHVIPDADGFRATVQAAAPAALDGQIVTFGIRPDRAETGYGWLELTSKPSDDFAPVAQPLSSFVEKPNAEAAEALLAGGMHLWNAGIFLFSTATILKSFEQYAPETLFGVRDAFENAEADLGFTRLAAEPWSRLEDTSIDYAIMERAPNLSVVPYEGTWSDLGDWQAIWREGDADEAGVVTSGHATALDCKNTLLQATSGTQELVAMGLEDIIVVAMPDAVLVAHKDRAQGVKIAVNKLKEKGAAQAETLPRDYRPWGWYEGIALGPR
;
A
#
# COMPACT_ATOMS: atom_id res chain seq x y z
N VAL A 1 -9.62 -0.20 -9.87
CA VAL A 1 -9.19 -0.78 -8.58
C VAL A 1 -8.21 0.19 -7.95
N ALA A 2 -8.42 0.50 -6.67
CA ALA A 2 -7.53 1.37 -5.91
C ALA A 2 -7.49 0.87 -4.46
N PRO A 3 -6.34 0.97 -3.76
CA PRO A 3 -6.28 0.81 -2.31
C PRO A 3 -7.17 1.84 -1.61
N SER A 4 -7.63 1.52 -0.41
CA SER A 4 -8.56 2.37 0.35
C SER A 4 -7.87 3.33 1.32
N ASP A 5 -6.56 3.24 1.46
CA ASP A 5 -5.72 3.87 2.47
C ASP A 5 -4.61 4.78 1.89
N HIS A 6 -4.59 4.99 0.58
CA HIS A 6 -3.64 5.92 -0.03
C HIS A 6 -4.03 7.39 0.23
N VAL A 7 -3.01 8.23 0.38
CA VAL A 7 -3.16 9.68 0.49
C VAL A 7 -2.97 10.34 -0.86
N ILE A 8 -4.00 11.04 -1.33
CA ILE A 8 -4.02 11.82 -2.58
C ILE A 8 -4.69 13.16 -2.27
N PRO A 9 -3.95 14.17 -1.80
CA PRO A 9 -4.53 15.45 -1.37
C PRO A 9 -5.25 16.21 -2.49
N ASP A 10 -4.70 16.19 -3.71
CA ASP A 10 -5.32 16.79 -4.89
C ASP A 10 -6.29 15.81 -5.57
N ALA A 11 -7.47 15.68 -4.98
CA ALA A 11 -8.52 14.80 -5.49
C ALA A 11 -9.06 15.24 -6.86
N ASP A 12 -9.05 16.52 -7.18
CA ASP A 12 -9.55 17.04 -8.47
C ASP A 12 -8.55 16.77 -9.59
N GLY A 13 -7.25 17.02 -9.35
CA GLY A 13 -6.18 16.67 -10.28
C GLY A 13 -6.11 15.17 -10.54
N PHE A 14 -6.29 14.35 -9.50
CA PHE A 14 -6.33 12.90 -9.67
C PHE A 14 -7.55 12.45 -10.49
N ARG A 15 -8.75 13.01 -10.24
CA ARG A 15 -9.94 12.72 -11.08
C ARG A 15 -9.72 13.09 -12.55
N ALA A 16 -9.10 14.24 -12.81
CA ALA A 16 -8.76 14.64 -14.17
C ALA A 16 -7.79 13.66 -14.84
N THR A 17 -6.79 13.17 -14.08
CA THR A 17 -5.85 12.15 -14.55
C THR A 17 -6.55 10.82 -14.86
N VAL A 18 -7.49 10.39 -14.01
CA VAL A 18 -8.32 9.18 -14.26
C VAL A 18 -9.18 9.36 -15.51
N GLN A 19 -9.76 10.54 -15.73
CA GLN A 19 -10.54 10.83 -16.96
C GLN A 19 -9.67 10.77 -18.21
N ALA A 20 -8.43 11.27 -18.13
CA ALA A 20 -7.47 11.20 -19.23
C ALA A 20 -7.02 9.75 -19.53
N ALA A 21 -7.01 8.87 -18.53
CA ALA A 21 -6.69 7.45 -18.66
C ALA A 21 -7.83 6.63 -19.30
N ALA A 22 -9.07 7.07 -19.16
CA ALA A 22 -10.26 6.28 -19.55
C ALA A 22 -10.28 5.83 -21.02
N PRO A 23 -9.89 6.64 -22.02
CA PRO A 23 -9.85 6.20 -23.43
C PRO A 23 -8.93 4.99 -23.63
N ALA A 24 -7.75 4.97 -23.04
CA ALA A 24 -6.81 3.85 -23.14
C ALA A 24 -7.38 2.56 -22.49
N ALA A 25 -8.04 2.70 -21.34
CA ALA A 25 -8.70 1.57 -20.68
C ALA A 25 -9.87 1.01 -21.51
N LEU A 26 -10.62 1.86 -22.19
CA LEU A 26 -11.70 1.45 -23.11
C LEU A 26 -11.17 0.79 -24.38
N ASP A 27 -9.95 1.14 -24.81
CA ASP A 27 -9.24 0.52 -25.94
C ASP A 27 -8.52 -0.79 -25.55
N GLY A 28 -8.80 -1.33 -24.36
CA GLY A 28 -8.31 -2.64 -23.92
C GLY A 28 -6.94 -2.60 -23.23
N GLN A 29 -6.43 -1.43 -22.87
CA GLN A 29 -5.23 -1.30 -22.06
C GLN A 29 -5.54 -1.55 -20.57
N ILE A 30 -4.56 -2.00 -19.82
CA ILE A 30 -4.51 -1.92 -18.36
C ILE A 30 -3.70 -0.68 -18.03
N VAL A 31 -4.33 0.35 -17.48
CA VAL A 31 -3.68 1.61 -17.17
C VAL A 31 -3.33 1.66 -15.69
N THR A 32 -2.08 1.98 -15.38
CA THR A 32 -1.65 2.35 -14.02
C THR A 32 -1.31 3.84 -13.96
N PHE A 33 -1.13 4.37 -12.73
CA PHE A 33 -0.77 5.76 -12.50
C PHE A 33 0.67 5.83 -12.02
N GLY A 34 1.46 6.64 -12.67
CA GLY A 34 2.89 6.75 -12.42
C GLY A 34 3.24 8.02 -11.65
N ILE A 35 3.96 7.88 -10.56
CA ILE A 35 4.40 8.98 -9.69
C ILE A 35 5.88 9.28 -10.01
N ARG A 36 6.25 10.57 -10.07
CA ARG A 36 7.64 10.97 -10.27
C ARG A 36 8.49 10.58 -9.06
N PRO A 37 9.54 9.76 -9.25
CA PRO A 37 10.43 9.39 -8.16
C PRO A 37 11.25 10.59 -7.67
N ASP A 38 11.35 10.76 -6.36
CA ASP A 38 12.21 11.73 -5.69
C ASP A 38 13.34 11.06 -4.89
N ARG A 39 13.33 9.74 -4.77
CA ARG A 39 14.29 8.92 -4.03
C ARG A 39 14.35 7.48 -4.58
N ALA A 40 15.38 6.73 -4.15
CA ALA A 40 15.55 5.31 -4.50
C ALA A 40 14.68 4.41 -3.59
N GLU A 41 13.36 4.40 -3.84
CA GLU A 41 12.40 3.64 -3.03
C GLU A 41 12.42 2.15 -3.38
N THR A 42 12.59 1.30 -2.39
CA THR A 42 12.62 -0.17 -2.55
C THR A 42 11.29 -0.85 -2.23
N GLY A 43 10.35 -0.11 -1.63
CA GLY A 43 9.01 -0.60 -1.28
C GLY A 43 8.01 -0.54 -2.42
N TYR A 44 8.33 0.17 -3.52
CA TYR A 44 7.42 0.41 -4.64
C TYR A 44 7.78 -0.38 -5.89
N GLY A 45 6.79 -0.59 -6.75
CA GLY A 45 6.99 -0.99 -8.13
C GLY A 45 7.51 0.19 -8.96
N TRP A 46 8.36 -0.09 -9.96
CA TRP A 46 8.92 0.88 -10.88
C TRP A 46 8.48 0.58 -12.30
N LEU A 47 8.01 1.61 -12.98
CA LEU A 47 7.43 1.58 -14.31
C LEU A 47 8.42 2.19 -15.31
N GLU A 48 9.02 1.39 -16.17
CA GLU A 48 9.92 1.89 -17.20
C GLU A 48 9.13 2.45 -18.39
N LEU A 49 9.44 3.70 -18.75
CA LEU A 49 8.83 4.37 -19.89
C LEU A 49 9.61 4.06 -21.18
N THR A 50 8.90 4.04 -22.29
CA THR A 50 9.53 3.90 -23.64
C THR A 50 10.29 5.16 -24.08
N SER A 51 10.02 6.31 -23.44
CA SER A 51 10.70 7.58 -23.65
C SER A 51 10.74 8.36 -22.34
N LYS A 52 11.75 9.24 -22.22
CA LYS A 52 11.89 10.07 -21.01
C LYS A 52 10.63 10.90 -20.79
N PRO A 53 10.10 10.98 -19.54
CA PRO A 53 8.96 11.83 -19.24
C PRO A 53 9.22 13.28 -19.68
N SER A 54 8.21 13.91 -20.27
CA SER A 54 8.26 15.34 -20.56
C SER A 54 8.26 16.16 -19.26
N ASP A 55 8.86 17.34 -19.29
CA ASP A 55 8.93 18.21 -18.10
C ASP A 55 7.53 18.70 -17.66
N ASP A 56 6.58 18.82 -18.58
CA ASP A 56 5.19 19.23 -18.36
C ASP A 56 4.29 18.08 -17.84
N PHE A 57 4.80 16.86 -17.74
CA PHE A 57 4.16 15.70 -17.14
C PHE A 57 2.70 15.50 -17.53
N ALA A 58 2.38 15.79 -18.82
CA ALA A 58 1.01 15.73 -19.31
C ALA A 58 0.35 14.37 -19.01
N PRO A 59 -0.91 14.35 -18.53
CA PRO A 59 -1.62 13.11 -18.16
C PRO A 59 -2.09 12.36 -19.42
N VAL A 60 -1.15 11.86 -20.20
CA VAL A 60 -1.40 11.08 -21.43
C VAL A 60 -0.93 9.67 -21.21
N ALA A 61 -1.77 8.70 -21.59
CA ALA A 61 -1.42 7.28 -21.51
C ALA A 61 -0.22 6.97 -22.42
N GLN A 62 0.80 6.36 -21.83
CA GLN A 62 2.04 5.96 -22.51
C GLN A 62 2.26 4.46 -22.33
N PRO A 63 2.74 3.73 -23.34
CA PRO A 63 3.07 2.32 -23.18
C PRO A 63 4.27 2.15 -22.24
N LEU A 64 4.23 1.09 -21.43
CA LEU A 64 5.35 0.69 -20.59
C LEU A 64 6.34 -0.18 -21.37
N SER A 65 7.62 -0.02 -21.09
CA SER A 65 8.71 -0.90 -21.56
C SER A 65 8.85 -2.11 -20.62
N SER A 66 8.84 -1.86 -19.30
CA SER A 66 8.93 -2.90 -18.29
C SER A 66 8.29 -2.48 -16.96
N PHE A 67 8.07 -3.47 -16.10
CA PHE A 67 7.60 -3.32 -14.73
C PHE A 67 8.54 -4.06 -13.79
N VAL A 68 9.04 -3.39 -12.76
CA VAL A 68 9.96 -3.98 -11.77
C VAL A 68 9.37 -3.81 -10.38
N GLU A 69 8.95 -4.89 -9.76
CA GLU A 69 8.36 -4.86 -8.41
C GLU A 69 9.43 -4.91 -7.33
N LYS A 70 9.44 -3.94 -6.44
CA LYS A 70 10.28 -3.87 -5.23
C LYS A 70 11.77 -4.21 -5.47
N PRO A 71 12.49 -3.38 -6.23
CA PRO A 71 13.91 -3.59 -6.51
C PRO A 71 14.75 -3.53 -5.22
N ASN A 72 15.94 -4.12 -5.24
CA ASN A 72 16.91 -3.88 -4.17
C ASN A 72 17.46 -2.43 -4.22
N ALA A 73 18.17 -2.00 -3.18
CA ALA A 73 18.65 -0.62 -3.05
C ALA A 73 19.55 -0.19 -4.25
N GLU A 74 20.47 -1.03 -4.66
CA GLU A 74 21.38 -0.75 -5.79
C GLU A 74 20.61 -0.56 -7.11
N ALA A 75 19.63 -1.45 -7.36
CA ALA A 75 18.77 -1.33 -8.52
C ALA A 75 17.90 -0.07 -8.45
N ALA A 76 17.28 0.24 -7.28
CA ALA A 76 16.48 1.44 -7.11
C ALA A 76 17.25 2.74 -7.35
N GLU A 77 18.52 2.81 -6.91
CA GLU A 77 19.41 3.94 -7.19
C GLU A 77 19.70 4.08 -8.69
N ALA A 78 19.96 2.96 -9.38
CA ALA A 78 20.17 2.96 -10.83
C ALA A 78 18.93 3.39 -11.61
N LEU A 79 17.74 2.92 -11.21
CA LEU A 79 16.45 3.29 -11.83
C LEU A 79 16.17 4.79 -11.66
N LEU A 80 16.41 5.33 -10.46
CA LEU A 80 16.28 6.76 -10.18
C LEU A 80 17.23 7.60 -11.03
N ALA A 81 18.51 7.23 -11.06
CA ALA A 81 19.53 7.94 -11.82
C ALA A 81 19.28 7.91 -13.34
N GLY A 82 18.68 6.85 -13.85
CA GLY A 82 18.31 6.69 -15.26
C GLY A 82 17.24 7.67 -15.74
N GLY A 83 16.35 8.14 -14.86
CA GLY A 83 15.31 9.13 -15.14
C GLY A 83 14.24 8.68 -16.17
N MET A 84 14.15 7.36 -16.41
CA MET A 84 13.21 6.75 -17.35
C MET A 84 12.05 6.05 -16.64
N HIS A 85 11.99 6.15 -15.31
CA HIS A 85 11.07 5.38 -14.51
C HIS A 85 10.13 6.26 -13.70
N LEU A 86 8.93 5.75 -13.45
CA LEU A 86 7.96 6.27 -12.49
C LEU A 86 7.72 5.22 -11.42
N TRP A 87 7.30 5.64 -10.22
CA TRP A 87 6.77 4.69 -9.25
C TRP A 87 5.36 4.25 -9.64
N ASN A 88 5.04 2.99 -9.43
CA ASN A 88 3.69 2.46 -9.56
C ASN A 88 2.85 2.88 -8.35
N ALA A 89 1.79 3.63 -8.58
CA ALA A 89 0.86 4.01 -7.51
C ALA A 89 0.01 2.83 -6.98
N GLY A 90 0.07 1.64 -7.61
CA GLY A 90 -0.78 0.52 -7.23
C GLY A 90 -2.27 0.74 -7.49
N ILE A 91 -2.59 1.73 -8.33
CA ILE A 91 -3.95 2.05 -8.75
C ILE A 91 -4.09 1.67 -10.23
N PHE A 92 -5.14 0.93 -10.56
CA PHE A 92 -5.32 0.39 -11.90
C PHE A 92 -6.69 0.72 -12.47
N LEU A 93 -6.72 1.12 -13.75
CA LEU A 93 -7.93 1.36 -14.52
C LEU A 93 -7.97 0.43 -15.74
N PHE A 94 -9.03 -0.35 -15.87
CA PHE A 94 -9.23 -1.30 -16.95
C PHE A 94 -10.72 -1.61 -17.14
N SER A 95 -11.10 -2.14 -18.30
CA SER A 95 -12.43 -2.73 -18.47
C SER A 95 -12.50 -4.12 -17.81
N THR A 96 -13.69 -4.50 -17.33
CA THR A 96 -13.90 -5.85 -16.78
C THR A 96 -13.53 -6.94 -17.79
N ALA A 97 -13.82 -6.73 -19.07
CA ALA A 97 -13.46 -7.68 -20.12
C ALA A 97 -11.94 -7.84 -20.26
N THR A 98 -11.19 -6.73 -20.21
CA THR A 98 -9.72 -6.74 -20.30
C THR A 98 -9.10 -7.51 -19.15
N ILE A 99 -9.50 -7.21 -17.92
CA ILE A 99 -8.87 -7.86 -16.76
C ILE A 99 -9.23 -9.35 -16.66
N LEU A 100 -10.47 -9.75 -16.96
CA LEU A 100 -10.86 -11.15 -16.97
C LEU A 100 -10.08 -11.95 -18.02
N LYS A 101 -9.88 -11.39 -19.23
CA LYS A 101 -9.04 -12.00 -20.25
C LYS A 101 -7.59 -12.16 -19.80
N SER A 102 -7.06 -11.18 -19.06
CA SER A 102 -5.71 -11.26 -18.51
C SER A 102 -5.60 -12.35 -17.46
N PHE A 103 -6.59 -12.50 -16.57
CA PHE A 103 -6.62 -13.60 -15.60
C PHE A 103 -6.75 -14.97 -16.31
N GLU A 104 -7.56 -15.08 -17.36
CA GLU A 104 -7.66 -16.30 -18.16
C GLU A 104 -6.31 -16.72 -18.76
N GLN A 105 -5.52 -15.74 -19.18
CA GLN A 105 -4.24 -15.99 -19.84
C GLN A 105 -3.09 -16.22 -18.87
N TYR A 106 -3.00 -15.44 -17.79
CA TYR A 106 -1.80 -15.37 -16.94
C TYR A 106 -1.99 -16.01 -15.56
N ALA A 107 -3.23 -16.10 -15.06
CA ALA A 107 -3.56 -16.68 -13.76
C ALA A 107 -4.88 -17.49 -13.81
N PRO A 108 -5.00 -18.50 -14.69
CA PRO A 108 -6.23 -19.25 -14.88
C PRO A 108 -6.71 -19.98 -13.63
N GLU A 109 -5.78 -20.50 -12.81
CA GLU A 109 -6.11 -21.18 -11.55
C GLU A 109 -6.80 -20.22 -10.55
N THR A 110 -6.29 -19.00 -10.44
CA THR A 110 -6.91 -17.96 -9.60
C THR A 110 -8.31 -17.63 -10.09
N LEU A 111 -8.48 -17.42 -11.41
CA LEU A 111 -9.79 -17.12 -11.97
C LEU A 111 -10.79 -18.28 -11.77
N PHE A 112 -10.34 -19.51 -11.96
CA PHE A 112 -11.17 -20.70 -11.75
C PHE A 112 -11.64 -20.79 -10.29
N GLY A 113 -10.72 -20.70 -9.33
CA GLY A 113 -11.05 -20.78 -7.91
C GLY A 113 -11.95 -19.65 -7.43
N VAL A 114 -11.75 -18.42 -7.95
CA VAL A 114 -12.64 -17.28 -7.66
C VAL A 114 -14.04 -17.50 -8.22
N ARG A 115 -14.17 -18.03 -9.46
CA ARG A 115 -15.46 -18.37 -10.04
C ARG A 115 -16.18 -19.45 -9.24
N ASP A 116 -15.48 -20.51 -8.85
CA ASP A 116 -16.05 -21.59 -8.02
C ASP A 116 -16.53 -21.05 -6.66
N ALA A 117 -15.73 -20.19 -6.01
CA ALA A 117 -16.11 -19.55 -4.76
C ALA A 117 -17.35 -18.62 -4.90
N PHE A 118 -17.48 -17.94 -6.04
CA PHE A 118 -18.58 -17.04 -6.32
C PHE A 118 -19.87 -17.78 -6.73
N GLU A 119 -19.77 -18.81 -7.57
CA GLU A 119 -20.91 -19.62 -8.01
C GLU A 119 -21.56 -20.40 -6.87
N ASN A 120 -20.77 -20.76 -5.86
CA ASN A 120 -21.23 -21.41 -4.63
C ASN A 120 -21.42 -20.43 -3.45
N ALA A 121 -21.49 -19.13 -3.73
CA ALA A 121 -21.68 -18.10 -2.70
C ALA A 121 -23.10 -18.11 -2.12
N GLU A 122 -23.23 -17.71 -0.87
CA GLU A 122 -24.49 -17.57 -0.18
C GLU A 122 -24.84 -16.07 0.03
N ALA A 123 -26.13 -15.74 -0.14
CA ALA A 123 -26.63 -14.43 0.22
C ALA A 123 -26.85 -14.34 1.74
N ASP A 124 -26.23 -13.36 2.39
CA ASP A 124 -26.31 -13.14 3.83
C ASP A 124 -26.57 -11.65 4.14
N LEU A 125 -27.81 -11.31 4.48
CA LEU A 125 -28.23 -9.96 4.88
C LEU A 125 -27.76 -8.82 3.96
N GLY A 126 -27.77 -9.05 2.65
CA GLY A 126 -27.31 -8.09 1.64
C GLY A 126 -25.83 -8.20 1.28
N PHE A 127 -25.09 -9.11 1.89
CA PHE A 127 -23.74 -9.49 1.50
C PHE A 127 -23.75 -10.74 0.63
N THR A 128 -22.77 -10.85 -0.27
CA THR A 128 -22.44 -12.10 -0.97
C THR A 128 -21.28 -12.77 -0.22
N ARG A 129 -21.54 -13.86 0.46
CA ARG A 129 -20.54 -14.63 1.19
C ARG A 129 -19.96 -15.69 0.28
N LEU A 130 -18.73 -15.50 -0.14
CA LEU A 130 -18.02 -16.47 -0.98
C LEU A 130 -17.86 -17.82 -0.27
N ALA A 131 -17.92 -18.92 -1.04
CA ALA A 131 -17.71 -20.26 -0.49
C ALA A 131 -16.27 -20.38 0.05
N ALA A 132 -16.14 -20.72 1.33
CA ALA A 132 -14.85 -20.70 2.03
C ALA A 132 -13.86 -21.74 1.50
N GLU A 133 -14.34 -22.89 1.09
CA GLU A 133 -13.49 -24.01 0.69
C GLU A 133 -12.75 -23.76 -0.64
N PRO A 134 -13.39 -23.37 -1.76
CA PRO A 134 -12.66 -22.99 -2.97
C PRO A 134 -11.80 -21.74 -2.74
N TRP A 135 -12.25 -20.76 -1.95
CA TRP A 135 -11.48 -19.57 -1.64
C TRP A 135 -10.18 -19.87 -0.90
N SER A 136 -10.21 -20.79 0.07
CA SER A 136 -9.04 -21.14 0.90
C SER A 136 -7.93 -21.88 0.15
N ARG A 137 -8.21 -22.39 -1.05
CA ARG A 137 -7.22 -23.06 -1.90
C ARG A 137 -6.47 -22.10 -2.81
N LEU A 138 -6.91 -20.82 -2.90
CA LEU A 138 -6.25 -19.84 -3.75
C LEU A 138 -4.89 -19.48 -3.20
N GLU A 139 -3.92 -19.35 -4.09
CA GLU A 139 -2.59 -18.84 -3.74
C GLU A 139 -2.69 -17.34 -3.43
N ASP A 140 -2.05 -16.92 -2.33
CA ASP A 140 -1.93 -15.50 -1.98
C ASP A 140 -0.87 -14.84 -2.86
N THR A 141 -1.32 -14.21 -3.95
CA THR A 141 -0.46 -13.51 -4.91
C THR A 141 -1.05 -12.13 -5.26
N SER A 142 -0.20 -11.11 -5.38
CA SER A 142 -0.65 -9.79 -5.79
C SER A 142 -0.99 -9.77 -7.30
N ILE A 143 -1.85 -8.84 -7.69
CA ILE A 143 -2.18 -8.58 -9.09
C ILE A 143 -0.93 -8.15 -9.90
N ASP A 144 0.04 -7.52 -9.24
CA ASP A 144 1.29 -7.11 -9.85
C ASP A 144 2.06 -8.33 -10.39
N TYR A 145 2.27 -9.33 -9.56
CA TYR A 145 2.95 -10.58 -9.97
C TYR A 145 2.08 -11.46 -10.89
N ALA A 146 0.78 -11.53 -10.60
CA ALA A 146 -0.12 -12.39 -11.37
C ALA A 146 -0.34 -11.87 -12.79
N ILE A 147 -0.45 -10.57 -12.99
CA ILE A 147 -0.88 -9.93 -14.25
C ILE A 147 0.10 -8.86 -14.72
N MET A 148 0.47 -7.86 -13.88
CA MET A 148 1.10 -6.65 -14.36
C MET A 148 2.52 -6.88 -14.91
N GLU A 149 3.29 -7.78 -14.32
CA GLU A 149 4.61 -8.15 -14.83
C GLU A 149 4.57 -8.96 -16.15
N ARG A 150 3.40 -9.47 -16.55
CA ARG A 150 3.23 -10.39 -17.68
C ARG A 150 2.41 -9.83 -18.83
N ALA A 151 1.52 -8.89 -18.55
CA ALA A 151 0.59 -8.35 -19.54
C ALA A 151 1.29 -7.36 -20.49
N PRO A 152 1.22 -7.56 -21.82
CA PRO A 152 1.89 -6.69 -22.78
C PRO A 152 1.11 -5.40 -23.08
N ASN A 153 -0.12 -5.29 -22.61
CA ASN A 153 -1.03 -4.16 -22.85
C ASN A 153 -1.09 -3.20 -21.65
N LEU A 154 0.04 -3.01 -20.98
CA LEU A 154 0.18 -2.04 -19.90
C LEU A 154 0.46 -0.64 -20.45
N SER A 155 -0.19 0.33 -19.85
CA SER A 155 0.06 1.75 -20.06
C SER A 155 0.15 2.47 -18.73
N VAL A 156 0.88 3.58 -18.70
CA VAL A 156 0.92 4.47 -17.53
C VAL A 156 0.42 5.84 -17.92
N VAL A 157 -0.35 6.44 -17.01
CA VAL A 157 -0.66 7.88 -17.06
C VAL A 157 0.11 8.54 -15.92
N PRO A 158 1.01 9.49 -16.21
CA PRO A 158 1.70 10.22 -15.17
C PRO A 158 0.73 11.06 -14.33
N TYR A 159 0.97 11.08 -13.01
CA TYR A 159 0.26 11.93 -12.06
C TYR A 159 1.26 12.85 -11.35
N GLU A 160 1.05 14.16 -11.45
CA GLU A 160 1.98 15.17 -10.95
C GLU A 160 1.71 15.57 -9.49
N GLY A 161 0.56 15.20 -8.95
CA GLY A 161 0.18 15.53 -7.58
C GLY A 161 0.93 14.69 -6.53
N THR A 162 0.82 15.13 -5.28
CA THR A 162 1.33 14.38 -4.14
C THR A 162 0.58 13.07 -3.97
N TRP A 163 1.32 12.00 -3.73
CA TRP A 163 0.80 10.67 -3.47
C TRP A 163 1.65 9.95 -2.42
N SER A 164 1.00 9.20 -1.55
CA SER A 164 1.64 8.28 -0.61
C SER A 164 0.77 7.04 -0.42
N ASP A 165 1.40 5.88 -0.38
CA ASP A 165 0.74 4.61 -0.06
C ASP A 165 0.62 4.35 1.44
N LEU A 166 1.22 5.23 2.29
CA LEU A 166 1.37 5.04 3.74
C LEU A 166 1.94 3.67 4.12
N GLY A 167 2.77 3.10 3.26
CA GLY A 167 3.25 1.72 3.35
C GLY A 167 4.20 1.45 4.52
N ASP A 168 4.76 2.47 5.15
CA ASP A 168 5.59 2.35 6.34
C ASP A 168 5.43 3.55 7.29
N TRP A 169 5.98 3.42 8.51
CA TRP A 169 5.91 4.47 9.52
C TRP A 169 6.69 5.74 9.15
N GLN A 170 7.66 5.65 8.25
CA GLN A 170 8.37 6.81 7.72
C GLN A 170 7.48 7.60 6.74
N ALA A 171 6.64 6.91 5.96
CA ALA A 171 5.64 7.55 5.13
C ALA A 171 4.62 8.30 5.98
N ILE A 172 4.13 7.70 7.07
CA ILE A 172 3.23 8.37 8.03
C ILE A 172 3.87 9.60 8.66
N TRP A 173 5.17 9.55 8.98
CA TRP A 173 5.89 10.72 9.46
C TRP A 173 5.99 11.83 8.39
N ARG A 174 6.26 11.48 7.13
CA ARG A 174 6.37 12.46 6.02
C ARG A 174 5.05 13.17 5.71
N GLU A 175 3.93 12.43 5.82
CA GLU A 175 2.59 12.95 5.54
C GLU A 175 1.95 13.63 6.77
N GLY A 176 2.56 13.52 7.94
CA GLY A 176 2.05 14.12 9.18
C GLY A 176 2.39 15.60 9.31
N ASP A 177 1.61 16.31 10.14
CA ASP A 177 1.82 17.72 10.48
C ASP A 177 3.03 17.83 11.43
N ALA A 178 4.22 18.06 10.87
CA ALA A 178 5.45 18.22 11.62
C ALA A 178 5.58 19.63 12.20
N ASP A 179 6.07 19.74 13.43
CA ASP A 179 6.49 21.01 14.03
C ASP A 179 7.82 21.53 13.43
N GLU A 180 8.31 22.67 13.93
CA GLU A 180 9.57 23.30 13.48
C GLU A 180 10.81 22.40 13.69
N ALA A 181 10.75 21.44 14.60
CA ALA A 181 11.80 20.46 14.85
C ALA A 181 11.65 19.17 14.01
N GLY A 182 10.63 19.09 13.15
CA GLY A 182 10.32 17.90 12.36
C GLY A 182 9.64 16.79 13.16
N VAL A 183 9.02 17.12 14.30
CA VAL A 183 8.32 16.15 15.15
C VAL A 183 6.86 16.07 14.76
N VAL A 184 6.39 14.85 14.49
CA VAL A 184 4.98 14.54 14.26
C VAL A 184 4.42 13.81 15.47
N THR A 185 3.34 14.34 16.06
CA THR A 185 2.64 13.72 17.19
C THR A 185 1.21 13.37 16.82
N SER A 186 0.73 12.22 17.27
CA SER A 186 -0.65 11.78 17.06
C SER A 186 -1.20 11.10 18.31
N GLY A 187 -2.46 11.41 18.66
CA GLY A 187 -3.11 10.91 19.88
C GLY A 187 -2.53 11.56 21.14
N HIS A 188 -2.47 10.81 22.24
CA HIS A 188 -1.95 11.27 23.51
C HIS A 188 -0.41 11.16 23.57
N ALA A 189 0.28 11.99 22.78
CA ALA A 189 1.74 11.98 22.68
C ALA A 189 2.34 13.37 22.98
N THR A 190 3.40 13.41 23.77
CA THR A 190 4.14 14.61 24.15
C THR A 190 5.63 14.44 23.84
N ALA A 191 6.18 15.39 23.08
CA ALA A 191 7.60 15.44 22.74
C ALA A 191 8.32 16.53 23.55
N LEU A 192 9.47 16.21 24.13
CA LEU A 192 10.35 17.15 24.80
C LEU A 192 11.76 17.01 24.22
N ASP A 193 12.31 18.08 23.67
CA ASP A 193 13.66 18.12 23.07
C ASP A 193 13.88 17.01 22.00
N CYS A 194 12.84 16.70 21.21
CA CYS A 194 12.89 15.72 20.12
C CYS A 194 13.12 16.40 18.76
N LYS A 195 13.66 15.64 17.78
CA LYS A 195 13.85 16.07 16.39
C LYS A 195 13.50 14.96 15.43
N ASN A 196 12.93 15.31 14.26
CA ASN A 196 12.66 14.41 13.14
C ASN A 196 12.01 13.08 13.58
N THR A 197 11.10 13.11 14.53
CA THR A 197 10.58 11.94 15.27
C THR A 197 9.07 11.81 15.07
N LEU A 198 8.58 10.57 14.91
CA LEU A 198 7.16 10.25 14.96
C LEU A 198 6.80 9.69 16.34
N LEU A 199 5.81 10.28 16.98
CA LEU A 199 5.21 9.77 18.22
C LEU A 199 3.72 9.56 18.00
N GLN A 200 3.29 8.31 17.97
CA GLN A 200 1.88 7.95 17.78
C GLN A 200 1.36 7.11 18.94
N ALA A 201 0.35 7.60 19.64
CA ALA A 201 -0.38 6.86 20.69
C ALA A 201 -1.81 6.61 20.21
N THR A 202 -2.16 5.34 19.96
CA THR A 202 -3.48 4.96 19.43
C THR A 202 -4.51 4.67 20.52
N SER A 203 -4.05 4.50 21.78
CA SER A 203 -4.93 4.26 22.93
C SER A 203 -5.34 5.58 23.61
N GLY A 204 -6.64 5.77 23.83
CA GLY A 204 -7.15 6.91 24.58
C GLY A 204 -6.85 6.89 26.10
N THR A 205 -6.26 5.80 26.61
CA THR A 205 -5.96 5.61 28.05
C THR A 205 -4.45 5.61 28.35
N GLN A 206 -3.61 5.77 27.31
CA GLN A 206 -2.14 5.70 27.45
C GLN A 206 -1.53 7.02 27.01
N GLU A 207 -0.74 7.64 27.88
CA GLU A 207 0.10 8.79 27.54
C GLU A 207 1.48 8.33 27.09
N LEU A 208 1.92 8.84 25.95
CA LEU A 208 3.26 8.64 25.40
C LEU A 208 4.09 9.90 25.60
N VAL A 209 5.14 9.82 26.39
CA VAL A 209 6.08 10.94 26.57
C VAL A 209 7.45 10.52 26.06
N ALA A 210 8.02 11.30 25.17
CA ALA A 210 9.36 11.08 24.62
C ALA A 210 10.25 12.29 24.90
N MET A 211 11.50 12.04 25.27
CA MET A 211 12.48 13.09 25.61
C MET A 211 13.81 12.83 24.91
N GLY A 212 14.34 13.89 24.25
CA GLY A 212 15.68 13.87 23.66
C GLY A 212 15.88 12.87 22.54
N LEU A 213 14.82 12.49 21.82
CA LEU A 213 14.90 11.55 20.70
C LEU A 213 15.16 12.28 19.39
N GLU A 214 15.97 11.67 18.53
CA GLU A 214 16.27 12.16 17.18
C GLU A 214 16.17 10.98 16.19
N ASP A 215 15.46 11.21 15.06
CA ASP A 215 15.23 10.23 13.98
C ASP A 215 14.58 8.90 14.46
N ILE A 216 13.69 8.98 15.43
CA ILE A 216 13.02 7.82 16.03
C ILE A 216 11.53 7.78 15.66
N ILE A 217 11.03 6.60 15.47
CA ILE A 217 9.60 6.29 15.36
C ILE A 217 9.19 5.57 16.65
N VAL A 218 8.18 6.09 17.34
CA VAL A 218 7.53 5.43 18.47
C VAL A 218 6.04 5.30 18.16
N VAL A 219 5.56 4.07 18.14
CA VAL A 219 4.14 3.76 17.96
C VAL A 219 3.68 2.95 19.17
N ALA A 220 2.83 3.54 20.00
CA ALA A 220 2.25 2.92 21.17
C ALA A 220 0.80 2.50 20.87
N MET A 221 0.58 1.20 20.74
CA MET A 221 -0.72 0.56 20.65
C MET A 221 -1.14 0.01 22.02
N PRO A 222 -2.42 -0.36 22.22
CA PRO A 222 -2.89 -0.87 23.51
C PRO A 222 -2.14 -2.10 24.04
N ASP A 223 -1.60 -2.92 23.14
CA ASP A 223 -1.01 -4.23 23.42
C ASP A 223 0.44 -4.39 22.97
N ALA A 224 0.98 -3.42 22.23
CA ALA A 224 2.35 -3.46 21.74
C ALA A 224 2.94 -2.05 21.55
N VAL A 225 4.25 -1.94 21.69
CA VAL A 225 4.99 -0.70 21.41
C VAL A 225 6.11 -0.98 20.42
N LEU A 226 6.15 -0.23 19.33
CA LEU A 226 7.28 -0.18 18.41
C LEU A 226 8.16 1.02 18.73
N VAL A 227 9.47 0.79 18.84
CA VAL A 227 10.49 1.84 18.84
C VAL A 227 11.53 1.46 17.81
N ALA A 228 11.75 2.30 16.82
CA ALA A 228 12.68 2.05 15.73
C ALA A 228 13.36 3.35 15.26
N HIS A 229 14.59 3.24 14.76
CA HIS A 229 15.17 4.32 13.97
C HIS A 229 14.37 4.49 12.68
N LYS A 230 14.20 5.72 12.24
CA LYS A 230 13.38 6.07 11.07
C LYS A 230 13.80 5.32 9.80
N ASP A 231 15.12 5.18 9.56
CA ASP A 231 15.66 4.46 8.41
C ASP A 231 15.46 2.93 8.48
N ARG A 232 14.89 2.42 9.58
CA ARG A 232 14.57 1.00 9.77
C ARG A 232 13.06 0.72 9.69
N ALA A 233 12.27 1.69 9.28
CA ALA A 233 10.79 1.55 9.20
C ALA A 233 10.37 0.34 8.34
N GLN A 234 11.00 0.11 7.20
CA GLN A 234 10.74 -1.06 6.35
C GLN A 234 11.12 -2.40 7.00
N GLY A 235 12.00 -2.37 8.02
CA GLY A 235 12.41 -3.56 8.78
C GLY A 235 11.38 -4.06 9.80
N VAL A 236 10.25 -3.38 9.99
CA VAL A 236 9.21 -3.77 10.96
C VAL A 236 8.68 -5.18 10.70
N LYS A 237 8.58 -5.59 9.44
CA LYS A 237 8.19 -6.96 9.06
C LYS A 237 9.10 -8.03 9.68
N ILE A 238 10.39 -7.76 9.84
CA ILE A 238 11.34 -8.67 10.49
C ILE A 238 11.01 -8.79 11.98
N ALA A 239 10.66 -7.68 12.64
CA ALA A 239 10.23 -7.69 14.02
C ALA A 239 8.93 -8.50 14.23
N VAL A 240 7.94 -8.32 13.35
CA VAL A 240 6.69 -9.08 13.37
C VAL A 240 6.96 -10.58 13.21
N ASN A 241 7.82 -10.99 12.27
CA ASN A 241 8.19 -12.40 12.10
C ASN A 241 8.86 -12.98 13.36
N LYS A 242 9.71 -12.20 14.02
CA LYS A 242 10.32 -12.61 15.30
C LYS A 242 9.30 -12.79 16.43
N LEU A 243 8.26 -11.95 16.46
CA LEU A 243 7.16 -12.09 17.42
C LEU A 243 6.33 -13.35 17.12
N LYS A 244 6.07 -13.66 15.85
CA LYS A 244 5.40 -14.91 15.42
C LYS A 244 6.20 -16.14 15.84
N GLU A 245 7.52 -16.15 15.62
CA GLU A 245 8.42 -17.22 16.08
C GLU A 245 8.36 -17.44 17.60
N LYS A 246 8.09 -16.37 18.37
CA LYS A 246 7.92 -16.46 19.84
C LYS A 246 6.49 -16.84 20.26
N GLY A 247 5.55 -16.97 19.32
CA GLY A 247 4.14 -17.20 19.62
C GLY A 247 3.44 -16.02 20.29
N ALA A 248 3.91 -14.79 20.07
CA ALA A 248 3.26 -13.60 20.61
C ALA A 248 1.96 -13.32 19.85
N ALA A 249 0.83 -13.36 20.56
CA ALA A 249 -0.49 -13.14 19.97
C ALA A 249 -0.62 -11.79 19.23
N GLN A 250 0.07 -10.78 19.71
CA GLN A 250 0.12 -9.42 19.11
C GLN A 250 0.64 -9.38 17.67
N ALA A 251 1.34 -10.43 17.24
CA ALA A 251 1.82 -10.53 15.85
C ALA A 251 0.76 -11.05 14.87
N GLU A 252 -0.35 -11.60 15.36
CA GLU A 252 -1.37 -12.26 14.55
C GLU A 252 -2.79 -11.74 14.79
N THR A 253 -3.05 -11.22 15.98
CA THR A 253 -4.39 -10.75 16.36
C THR A 253 -4.35 -9.33 16.89
N LEU A 254 -5.28 -8.52 16.43
CA LEU A 254 -5.51 -7.20 17.01
C LEU A 254 -6.35 -7.34 18.29
N PRO A 255 -6.16 -6.47 19.29
CA PRO A 255 -6.98 -6.48 20.52
C PRO A 255 -8.44 -6.15 20.23
N ARG A 256 -8.72 -5.46 19.11
CA ARG A 256 -10.06 -5.07 18.67
C ARG A 256 -10.48 -5.84 17.42
N ASP A 257 -11.64 -6.47 17.49
CA ASP A 257 -12.25 -7.19 16.36
C ASP A 257 -13.46 -6.40 15.85
N TYR A 258 -13.45 -6.04 14.56
CA TYR A 258 -14.51 -5.30 13.90
C TYR A 258 -15.51 -6.25 13.25
N ARG A 259 -16.79 -5.99 13.48
CA ARG A 259 -17.91 -6.77 12.94
C ARG A 259 -18.87 -5.83 12.17
N PRO A 260 -19.74 -6.32 11.28
CA PRO A 260 -20.69 -5.47 10.56
C PRO A 260 -21.60 -4.63 11.46
N TRP A 261 -21.85 -5.10 12.69
CA TRP A 261 -22.71 -4.45 13.67
C TRP A 261 -21.95 -3.61 14.71
N GLY A 262 -20.60 -3.55 14.68
CA GLY A 262 -19.79 -2.79 15.64
C GLY A 262 -18.39 -3.37 15.82
N TRP A 263 -17.87 -3.28 17.03
CA TRP A 263 -16.58 -3.84 17.41
C TRP A 263 -16.61 -4.35 18.86
N TYR A 264 -15.74 -5.27 19.18
CA TYR A 264 -15.44 -5.65 20.57
C TYR A 264 -13.93 -5.73 20.79
N GLU A 265 -13.54 -5.55 22.04
CA GLU A 265 -12.15 -5.59 22.48
C GLU A 265 -12.01 -6.61 23.60
N GLY A 266 -11.06 -7.54 23.46
CA GLY A 266 -10.76 -8.54 24.48
C GLY A 266 -10.04 -7.89 25.65
N ILE A 267 -10.69 -7.79 26.82
CA ILE A 267 -10.12 -7.19 28.03
C ILE A 267 -9.18 -8.17 28.74
N ALA A 268 -9.50 -9.47 28.72
CA ALA A 268 -8.67 -10.53 29.28
C ALA A 268 -9.08 -11.89 28.69
N LEU A 269 -8.10 -12.70 28.35
CA LEU A 269 -8.28 -14.12 28.02
C LEU A 269 -7.83 -14.94 29.23
N GLY A 270 -8.80 -15.47 29.99
CA GLY A 270 -8.54 -16.41 31.08
C GLY A 270 -8.27 -17.82 30.53
N PRO A 271 -7.56 -18.69 31.29
CA PRO A 271 -7.46 -20.10 30.94
C PRO A 271 -8.87 -20.72 30.94
N ARG A 272 -9.20 -21.47 29.88
CA ARG A 272 -10.42 -22.29 29.84
C ARG A 272 -10.25 -23.55 30.67
#